data_d0a31ab619d74323905ce6e803fcb78d
#
_entry.id   d0a31ab619d74323905ce6e803fcb78d
#
_cell.length_a   1.000
_cell.length_b   1.000
_cell.length_c   1.000
_cell.angle_alpha   90.00
_cell.angle_beta   90.00
_cell.angle_gamma   90.00
#
_symmetry.space_group_name_H-M   'P 1'
#
loop_
_entity.id
_entity.type
_entity.pdbx_description
1 polymer ?
#
loop_
_entity_poly.entity_id
_entity_poly.type
_entity_poly.pdbx_seq_one_letter_code
_entity_poly.pdbx_strand_id
1 'polypeptide(L)'
;MDFDACQRVLAAFERQGVRYAVFGAAALNLHGLARFTEDLDVFIEPTADNVLRLRQALHSVFNDPQIEEITSADLLGDYPAIQYVPPEGTFHLDLLTRLGEAFAYDDLEIVRVPFADLTVSVVSPKTLYDMKKNTVRLKDRADAALLQDRFHFDEER
;
A
#
# COMPACT_ATOMS: atom_id res chain seq x y z
N MET A 1 0.60 -6.54 13.40
CA MET A 1 1.19 -6.74 12.04
C MET A 1 2.47 -7.57 12.15
N ASP A 2 2.67 -8.46 11.21
CA ASP A 2 3.93 -9.22 11.09
C ASP A 2 4.97 -8.33 10.40
N PHE A 3 5.78 -7.65 11.19
CA PHE A 3 6.81 -6.73 10.67
C PHE A 3 7.89 -7.44 9.86
N ASP A 4 8.21 -8.68 10.22
CA ASP A 4 9.21 -9.44 9.48
C ASP A 4 8.71 -9.77 8.07
N ALA A 5 7.47 -10.24 7.95
CA ALA A 5 6.87 -10.51 6.64
C ALA A 5 6.75 -9.22 5.83
N CYS A 6 6.32 -8.12 6.45
CA CYS A 6 6.21 -6.82 5.81
C CYS A 6 7.56 -6.36 5.25
N GLN A 7 8.63 -6.47 6.06
CA GLN A 7 9.98 -6.09 5.62
C GLN A 7 10.45 -6.94 4.46
N ARG A 8 10.23 -8.25 4.51
CA ARG A 8 10.64 -9.17 3.44
C ARG A 8 9.90 -8.89 2.14
N VAL A 9 8.60 -8.60 2.21
CA VAL A 9 7.80 -8.27 1.03
C VAL A 9 8.27 -6.95 0.42
N LEU A 10 8.44 -5.91 1.21
CA LEU A 10 8.88 -4.60 0.70
C LEU A 10 10.31 -4.68 0.16
N ALA A 11 11.19 -5.43 0.79
CA ALA A 11 12.54 -5.67 0.27
C ALA A 11 12.48 -6.36 -1.10
N ALA A 12 11.59 -7.34 -1.25
CA ALA A 12 11.41 -8.03 -2.52
C ALA A 12 10.87 -7.10 -3.60
N PHE A 13 9.92 -6.22 -3.25
CA PHE A 13 9.41 -5.21 -4.18
C PHE A 13 10.54 -4.31 -4.68
N GLU A 14 11.42 -3.86 -3.78
CA GLU A 14 12.55 -3.02 -4.16
C GLU A 14 13.53 -3.77 -5.07
N ARG A 15 13.85 -5.04 -4.75
CA ARG A 15 14.76 -5.85 -5.57
C ARG A 15 14.24 -6.09 -6.98
N GLN A 16 12.94 -6.33 -7.11
CA GLN A 16 12.31 -6.65 -8.40
C GLN A 16 11.88 -5.42 -9.19
N GLY A 17 12.04 -4.23 -8.62
CA GLY A 17 11.63 -3.00 -9.28
C GLY A 17 10.13 -2.88 -9.45
N VAL A 18 9.36 -3.39 -8.49
CA VAL A 18 7.89 -3.23 -8.49
C VAL A 18 7.54 -1.77 -8.31
N ARG A 19 6.61 -1.28 -9.13
CA ARG A 19 6.06 0.06 -8.97
C ARG A 19 4.85 -0.03 -8.05
N TYR A 20 5.01 0.50 -6.84
CA TYR A 20 4.04 0.38 -5.75
C TYR A 20 4.08 1.62 -4.86
N ALA A 21 3.04 1.77 -4.04
CA ALA A 21 3.06 2.74 -2.95
C ALA A 21 2.24 2.21 -1.77
N VAL A 22 2.83 2.19 -0.58
CA VAL A 22 2.13 1.80 0.64
C VAL A 22 1.11 2.87 0.99
N PHE A 23 -0.11 2.47 1.34
CA PHE A 23 -1.14 3.37 1.83
C PHE A 23 -1.82 2.78 3.07
N GLY A 24 -2.95 3.34 3.51
CA GLY A 24 -3.66 2.84 4.67
C GLY A 24 -2.91 3.01 5.98
N ALA A 25 -3.25 2.18 6.97
CA ALA A 25 -2.69 2.31 8.32
C ALA A 25 -1.17 2.09 8.38
N ALA A 26 -0.64 1.21 7.54
CA ALA A 26 0.82 1.00 7.46
C ALA A 26 1.54 2.27 7.01
N ALA A 27 0.96 3.01 6.05
CA ALA A 27 1.52 4.29 5.61
C ALA A 27 1.52 5.32 6.73
N LEU A 28 0.45 5.38 7.54
CA LEU A 28 0.41 6.27 8.69
C LEU A 28 1.55 5.96 9.67
N ASN A 29 1.79 4.67 9.94
CA ASN A 29 2.91 4.26 10.79
C ASN A 29 4.24 4.69 10.21
N LEU A 30 4.43 4.55 8.90
CA LEU A 30 5.67 4.94 8.23
C LEU A 30 5.90 6.45 8.28
N HIS A 31 4.83 7.24 8.36
CA HIS A 31 4.91 8.69 8.53
C HIS A 31 4.99 9.14 9.99
N GLY A 32 5.11 8.21 10.93
CA GLY A 32 5.31 8.52 12.35
C GLY A 32 4.05 8.60 13.18
N LEU A 33 2.89 8.22 12.63
CA LEU A 33 1.63 8.19 13.38
C LEU A 33 1.40 6.80 13.96
N ALA A 34 1.06 6.72 15.25
CA ALA A 34 0.77 5.45 15.89
C ALA A 34 -0.60 4.93 15.42
N ARG A 35 -0.59 3.82 14.70
CA ARG A 35 -1.81 3.23 14.15
C ARG A 35 -1.67 1.71 14.15
N PHE A 36 -2.66 1.03 14.72
CA PHE A 36 -2.70 -0.43 14.67
C PHE A 36 -3.15 -0.90 13.29
N THR A 37 -2.47 -1.91 12.75
CA THR A 37 -2.88 -2.54 11.50
C THR A 37 -2.37 -3.98 11.46
N GLU A 38 -3.17 -4.86 10.86
CA GLU A 38 -2.78 -6.24 10.57
C GLU A 38 -2.41 -6.45 9.12
N ASP A 39 -2.79 -5.51 8.26
CA ASP A 39 -2.66 -5.63 6.81
C ASP A 39 -1.64 -4.63 6.28
N LEU A 40 -0.95 -5.03 5.22
CA LEU A 40 -0.14 -4.13 4.41
C LEU A 40 -0.95 -3.79 3.16
N ASP A 41 -1.33 -2.52 3.01
CA ASP A 41 -2.10 -2.03 1.87
C ASP A 41 -1.16 -1.36 0.88
N VAL A 42 -1.17 -1.80 -0.38
CA VAL A 42 -0.34 -1.21 -1.43
C VAL A 42 -1.12 -0.94 -2.70
N PHE A 43 -0.88 0.26 -3.25
CA PHE A 43 -1.23 0.54 -4.64
C PHE A 43 -0.19 -0.07 -5.56
N ILE A 44 -0.64 -0.60 -6.69
CA ILE A 44 0.21 -1.22 -7.72
C ILE A 44 -0.08 -0.52 -9.04
N GLU A 45 0.97 -0.17 -9.78
CA GLU A 45 0.81 0.31 -11.15
C GLU A 45 0.24 -0.82 -12.01
N PRO A 46 -0.91 -0.60 -12.68
CA PRO A 46 -1.64 -1.68 -13.35
C PRO A 46 -1.12 -1.96 -14.77
N THR A 47 0.11 -2.42 -14.89
CA THR A 47 0.69 -2.84 -16.16
C THR A 47 1.08 -4.32 -16.09
N ALA A 48 1.06 -5.00 -17.23
CA ALA A 48 1.43 -6.42 -17.29
C ALA A 48 2.86 -6.65 -16.81
N ASP A 49 3.78 -5.78 -17.18
CA ASP A 49 5.18 -5.86 -16.73
C ASP A 49 5.28 -5.74 -15.22
N ASN A 50 4.57 -4.75 -14.64
CA ASN A 50 4.63 -4.53 -13.20
C ASN A 50 3.99 -5.68 -12.43
N VAL A 51 2.88 -6.23 -12.91
CA VAL A 51 2.24 -7.38 -12.26
C VAL A 51 3.15 -8.61 -12.31
N LEU A 52 3.88 -8.80 -13.41
CA LEU A 52 4.89 -9.87 -13.48
C LEU A 52 5.98 -9.68 -12.42
N ARG A 53 6.50 -8.47 -12.26
CA ARG A 53 7.49 -8.15 -11.23
C ARG A 53 6.93 -8.37 -9.82
N LEU A 54 5.67 -8.00 -9.60
CA LEU A 54 4.97 -8.25 -8.35
C LEU A 54 4.92 -9.75 -8.01
N ARG A 55 4.53 -10.59 -8.97
CA ARG A 55 4.50 -12.04 -8.76
C ARG A 55 5.89 -12.60 -8.47
N GLN A 56 6.90 -12.15 -9.20
CA GLN A 56 8.29 -12.57 -8.96
C GLN A 56 8.75 -12.19 -7.55
N ALA A 57 8.40 -10.99 -7.10
CA ALA A 57 8.72 -10.54 -5.75
C ALA A 57 8.05 -11.42 -4.70
N LEU A 58 6.76 -11.70 -4.85
CA LEU A 58 6.04 -12.54 -3.90
C LEU A 58 6.56 -13.98 -3.88
N HIS A 59 6.90 -14.54 -5.04
CA HIS A 59 7.51 -15.88 -5.12
C HIS A 59 8.87 -15.95 -4.43
N SER A 60 9.60 -14.85 -4.36
CA SER A 60 10.89 -14.84 -3.65
C SER A 60 10.73 -14.86 -2.13
N VAL A 61 9.54 -14.54 -1.62
CA VAL A 61 9.24 -14.51 -0.18
C VAL A 61 8.40 -15.72 0.24
N PHE A 62 7.40 -16.09 -0.56
CA PHE A 62 6.43 -17.13 -0.22
C PHE A 62 6.48 -18.26 -1.24
N ASN A 63 6.44 -19.50 -0.75
CA ASN A 63 6.35 -20.68 -1.61
C ASN A 63 4.86 -21.01 -1.79
N ASP A 64 4.18 -20.32 -2.72
CA ASP A 64 2.74 -20.41 -2.88
C ASP A 64 2.36 -20.34 -4.36
N PRO A 65 1.85 -21.44 -4.95
CA PRO A 65 1.43 -21.43 -6.35
C PRO A 65 0.24 -20.49 -6.62
N GLN A 66 -0.54 -20.12 -5.60
CA GLN A 66 -1.67 -19.21 -5.78
C GLN A 66 -1.24 -17.80 -6.16
N ILE A 67 0.03 -17.44 -5.98
CA ILE A 67 0.58 -16.16 -6.45
C ILE A 67 0.33 -15.99 -7.96
N GLU A 68 0.37 -17.06 -8.73
CA GLU A 68 0.12 -17.02 -10.18
C GLU A 68 -1.32 -16.60 -10.54
N GLU A 69 -2.24 -16.66 -9.58
CA GLU A 69 -3.62 -16.20 -9.79
C GLU A 69 -3.74 -14.67 -9.77
N ILE A 70 -2.69 -13.95 -9.35
CA ILE A 70 -2.65 -12.50 -9.42
C ILE A 70 -2.30 -12.13 -10.86
N THR A 71 -3.29 -11.63 -11.61
CA THR A 71 -3.11 -11.32 -13.03
C THR A 71 -3.37 -9.85 -13.31
N SER A 72 -2.75 -9.35 -14.39
CA SER A 72 -3.01 -7.99 -14.85
C SER A 72 -4.45 -7.83 -15.32
N ALA A 73 -5.05 -8.89 -15.87
CA ALA A 73 -6.45 -8.84 -16.31
C ALA A 73 -7.39 -8.56 -15.13
N ASP A 74 -7.16 -9.21 -13.98
CA ASP A 74 -7.98 -8.98 -12.79
C ASP A 74 -7.76 -7.57 -12.23
N LEU A 75 -6.50 -7.13 -12.12
CA LEU A 75 -6.17 -5.83 -11.54
C LEU A 75 -6.55 -4.65 -12.45
N LEU A 76 -6.60 -4.86 -13.77
CA LEU A 76 -7.03 -3.85 -14.74
C LEU A 76 -8.53 -3.84 -14.98
N GLY A 77 -9.22 -4.93 -14.64
CA GLY A 77 -10.63 -5.15 -14.95
C GLY A 77 -11.57 -4.73 -13.84
N ASP A 78 -12.57 -5.58 -13.62
CA ASP A 78 -13.65 -5.32 -12.66
C ASP A 78 -13.24 -5.43 -11.20
N TYR A 79 -12.04 -5.99 -10.93
CA TYR A 79 -11.57 -6.22 -9.58
C TYR A 79 -10.28 -5.42 -9.33
N PRO A 80 -10.40 -4.11 -9.04
CA PRO A 80 -9.21 -3.28 -8.79
C PRO A 80 -8.53 -3.55 -7.45
N ALA A 81 -9.01 -4.55 -6.70
CA ALA A 81 -8.47 -4.91 -5.39
C ALA A 81 -8.36 -6.43 -5.26
N ILE A 82 -7.21 -6.91 -4.79
CA ILE A 82 -6.97 -8.33 -4.50
C ILE A 82 -6.36 -8.42 -3.10
N GLN A 83 -6.90 -9.29 -2.26
CA GLN A 83 -6.25 -9.64 -1.00
C GLN A 83 -5.43 -10.91 -1.18
N TYR A 84 -4.14 -10.83 -0.89
CA TYR A 84 -3.25 -11.99 -0.88
C TYR A 84 -2.97 -12.40 0.56
N VAL A 85 -3.28 -13.67 0.88
CA VAL A 85 -3.04 -14.25 2.20
C VAL A 85 -2.09 -15.42 2.01
N PRO A 86 -0.84 -15.33 2.52
CA PRO A 86 0.09 -16.45 2.45
C PRO A 86 -0.44 -17.68 3.20
N PRO A 87 0.02 -18.89 2.84
CA PRO A 87 -0.50 -20.11 3.47
C PRO A 87 -0.12 -20.25 4.94
N GLU A 88 0.89 -19.52 5.41
CA GLU A 88 1.35 -19.57 6.80
C GLU A 88 1.46 -18.16 7.36
N GLY A 89 1.26 -18.04 8.69
CA GLY A 89 1.36 -16.78 9.41
C GLY A 89 0.09 -15.96 9.39
N THR A 90 0.20 -14.72 9.85
CA THR A 90 -0.94 -13.79 10.00
C THR A 90 -0.86 -12.60 9.06
N PHE A 91 0.11 -12.58 8.14
CA PHE A 91 0.32 -11.48 7.23
C PHE A 91 -0.76 -11.46 6.15
N HIS A 92 -1.33 -10.28 5.91
CA HIS A 92 -2.25 -10.06 4.80
C HIS A 92 -1.76 -8.90 3.95
N LEU A 93 -1.84 -9.07 2.64
CA LEU A 93 -1.43 -8.06 1.68
C LEU A 93 -2.63 -7.67 0.82
N ASP A 94 -3.03 -6.40 0.91
CA ASP A 94 -4.11 -5.86 0.08
C ASP A 94 -3.49 -5.08 -1.08
N LEU A 95 -3.78 -5.52 -2.30
CA LEU A 95 -3.26 -4.95 -3.53
C LEU A 95 -4.38 -4.19 -4.23
N LEU A 96 -4.16 -2.89 -4.49
CA LEU A 96 -5.13 -2.05 -5.18
C LEU A 96 -4.48 -1.39 -6.40
N THR A 97 -5.29 -1.18 -7.43
CA THR A 97 -4.89 -0.34 -8.56
C THR A 97 -5.70 0.94 -8.62
N ARG A 98 -6.79 0.98 -7.86
CA ARG A 98 -7.70 2.13 -7.84
C ARG A 98 -8.46 2.19 -6.53
N LEU A 99 -8.68 3.40 -6.02
CA LEU A 99 -9.55 3.67 -4.89
C LEU A 99 -10.62 4.66 -5.34
N GLY A 100 -11.84 4.15 -5.60
CA GLY A 100 -12.91 4.94 -6.18
C GLY A 100 -12.56 5.46 -7.56
N GLU A 101 -13.15 6.60 -7.95
CA GLU A 101 -12.84 7.25 -9.22
C GLU A 101 -11.71 8.26 -9.12
N ALA A 102 -11.39 8.71 -7.91
CA ALA A 102 -10.47 9.81 -7.67
C ALA A 102 -9.00 9.39 -7.62
N PHE A 103 -8.71 8.15 -7.23
CA PHE A 103 -7.34 7.72 -6.97
C PHE A 103 -6.99 6.45 -7.74
N ALA A 104 -6.24 6.59 -8.84
CA ALA A 104 -5.50 5.53 -9.48
C ALA A 104 -4.01 5.71 -9.16
N TYR A 105 -3.16 4.75 -9.51
CA TYR A 105 -1.74 4.83 -9.20
C TYR A 105 -1.10 6.13 -9.69
N ASP A 106 -1.44 6.57 -10.91
CA ASP A 106 -0.84 7.77 -11.50
C ASP A 106 -1.28 9.07 -10.83
N ASP A 107 -2.35 9.05 -10.03
CA ASP A 107 -2.83 10.22 -9.31
C ASP A 107 -2.13 10.41 -7.97
N LEU A 108 -1.31 9.47 -7.54
CA LEU A 108 -0.70 9.47 -6.22
C LEU A 108 0.55 10.32 -6.19
N GLU A 109 0.69 11.12 -5.13
CA GLU A 109 1.97 11.68 -4.75
C GLU A 109 2.69 10.66 -3.88
N ILE A 110 3.83 10.19 -4.35
CA ILE A 110 4.59 9.11 -3.70
C ILE A 110 5.89 9.67 -3.17
N VAL A 111 6.21 9.37 -1.91
CA VAL A 111 7.45 9.76 -1.26
C VAL A 111 8.25 8.53 -0.86
N ARG A 112 9.55 8.70 -0.69
CA ARG A 112 10.45 7.62 -0.26
C ARG A 112 10.74 7.79 1.22
N VAL A 113 10.50 6.74 2.00
CA VAL A 113 10.55 6.78 3.46
C VAL A 113 11.44 5.66 3.98
N PRO A 114 12.31 5.92 4.97
CA PRO A 114 13.10 4.85 5.59
C PRO A 114 12.20 3.86 6.33
N PHE A 115 12.50 2.58 6.18
CA PHE A 115 11.84 1.50 6.91
C PHE A 115 12.87 0.41 7.19
N ALA A 116 13.28 0.23 8.45
CA ALA A 116 14.40 -0.62 8.83
C ALA A 116 15.66 -0.20 8.04
N ASP A 117 16.30 -1.11 7.32
CA ASP A 117 17.45 -0.81 6.46
C ASP A 117 17.06 -0.53 5.00
N LEU A 118 15.77 -0.36 4.74
CA LEU A 118 15.22 -0.11 3.41
C LEU A 118 14.79 1.35 3.25
N THR A 119 14.60 1.75 1.99
CA THR A 119 13.81 2.92 1.62
C THR A 119 12.63 2.43 0.79
N VAL A 120 11.43 2.81 1.19
CA VAL A 120 10.19 2.27 0.59
C VAL A 120 9.34 3.41 0.03
N SER A 121 8.50 3.07 -0.95
CA SER A 121 7.57 4.01 -1.58
C SER A 121 6.28 4.06 -0.80
N VAL A 122 5.86 5.25 -0.41
CA VAL A 122 4.68 5.47 0.43
C VAL A 122 3.88 6.62 -0.15
N VAL A 123 2.56 6.51 -0.12
CA VAL A 123 1.68 7.63 -0.47
C VAL A 123 1.95 8.78 0.51
N SER A 124 2.06 10.01 -0.01
CA SER A 124 2.39 11.18 0.81
C SER A 124 1.33 11.44 1.88
N PRO A 125 1.70 12.12 2.98
CA PRO A 125 0.73 12.50 4.01
C PRO A 125 -0.45 13.29 3.45
N LYS A 126 -0.19 14.22 2.52
CA LYS A 126 -1.24 15.04 1.91
C LYS A 126 -2.24 14.19 1.12
N THR A 127 -1.74 13.25 0.31
CA THR A 127 -2.61 12.36 -0.47
C THR A 127 -3.40 11.42 0.44
N LEU A 128 -2.77 10.89 1.51
CA LEU A 128 -3.49 10.09 2.52
C LEU A 128 -4.61 10.90 3.17
N TYR A 129 -4.35 12.15 3.50
CA TYR A 129 -5.35 13.06 4.05
C TYR A 129 -6.52 13.24 3.09
N ASP A 130 -6.23 13.48 1.81
CA ASP A 130 -7.25 13.66 0.77
C ASP A 130 -8.12 12.42 0.59
N MET A 131 -7.53 11.24 0.74
CA MET A 131 -8.27 9.98 0.66
C MET A 131 -9.27 9.79 1.82
N LYS A 132 -8.98 10.34 2.99
CA LYS A 132 -9.72 10.04 4.24
C LYS A 132 -10.65 11.14 4.70
N LYS A 133 -10.39 12.38 4.32
CA LYS A 133 -11.08 13.56 4.91
C LYS A 133 -12.58 13.62 4.62
N ASN A 134 -13.03 13.06 3.50
CA ASN A 134 -14.40 13.15 3.03
C ASN A 134 -15.16 11.83 3.10
N THR A 135 -14.66 10.86 3.86
CA THR A 135 -15.34 9.57 3.97
C THR A 135 -16.41 9.61 5.08
N VAL A 136 -17.36 8.70 5.01
CA VAL A 136 -18.39 8.56 6.06
C VAL A 136 -17.90 7.68 7.22
N ARG A 137 -16.78 6.97 7.07
CA ARG A 137 -16.24 6.09 8.12
C ARG A 137 -15.58 6.93 9.21
N LEU A 138 -15.96 6.69 10.46
CA LEU A 138 -15.38 7.41 11.61
C LEU A 138 -13.87 7.19 11.73
N LYS A 139 -13.42 5.96 11.44
CA LYS A 139 -12.00 5.62 11.45
C LYS A 139 -11.19 6.49 10.47
N ASP A 140 -11.71 6.68 9.24
CA ASP A 140 -11.03 7.48 8.23
C ASP A 140 -11.03 8.97 8.60
N ARG A 141 -12.10 9.46 9.21
CA ARG A 141 -12.16 10.84 9.71
C ARG A 141 -11.17 11.07 10.85
N ALA A 142 -11.04 10.09 11.75
CA ALA A 142 -10.05 10.16 12.82
C ALA A 142 -8.63 10.18 12.26
N ASP A 143 -8.34 9.36 11.27
CA ASP A 143 -7.04 9.33 10.59
C ASP A 143 -6.76 10.66 9.87
N ALA A 144 -7.77 11.24 9.22
CA ALA A 144 -7.65 12.55 8.57
C ALA A 144 -7.34 13.64 9.60
N ALA A 145 -8.01 13.61 10.76
CA ALA A 145 -7.74 14.57 11.83
C ALA A 145 -6.32 14.44 12.38
N LEU A 146 -5.82 13.22 12.55
CA LEU A 146 -4.44 12.98 12.99
C LEU A 146 -3.44 13.52 11.97
N LEU A 147 -3.69 13.30 10.68
CA LEU A 147 -2.84 13.80 9.61
C LEU A 147 -2.83 15.33 9.58
N GLN A 148 -4.02 15.97 9.73
CA GLN A 148 -4.12 17.41 9.77
C GLN A 148 -3.38 17.98 10.97
N ASP A 149 -3.54 17.37 12.14
CA ASP A 149 -2.87 17.80 13.35
C ASP A 149 -1.34 17.69 13.25
N ARG A 150 -0.86 16.64 12.61
CA ARG A 150 0.58 16.39 12.47
C ARG A 150 1.24 17.23 11.38
N PHE A 151 0.54 17.48 10.26
CA PHE A 151 1.13 18.09 9.06
C PHE A 151 0.54 19.45 8.69
N HIS A 152 -0.56 19.89 9.32
CA HIS A 152 -1.14 21.25 9.19
C HIS A 152 -1.45 21.67 7.75
N PHE A 153 -2.10 20.81 6.98
CA PHE A 153 -2.35 21.07 5.55
C PHE A 153 -3.22 22.31 5.30
N ASP A 154 -4.22 22.54 6.18
CA ASP A 154 -5.16 23.65 5.98
C ASP A 154 -4.63 24.98 6.45
N GLU A 155 -3.51 25.01 7.17
CA GLU A 155 -2.88 26.22 7.70
C GLU A 155 -1.91 26.87 6.70
N GLU A 156 -1.62 26.21 5.58
CA GLU A 156 -0.67 26.68 4.58
C GLU A 156 -1.28 27.62 3.53
N ARG A 157 -2.45 28.16 3.78
CA ARG A 157 -3.20 29.00 2.84
C ARG A 157 -2.73 30.44 2.84
#